data_1042df55ec3ef058450adaf4c9bd0e76
#
_entry.id   1042df55ec3ef058450adaf4c9bd0e76
#
_cell.length_a   1.000
_cell.length_b   1.000
_cell.length_c   1.000
_cell.angle_alpha   90.00
_cell.angle_beta   90.00
_cell.angle_gamma   90.00
#
_symmetry.space_group_name_H-M   'P 1'
#
loop_
_entity.id
_entity.type
_entity.pdbx_description
1 polymer ?
#
loop_
_entity_poly.entity_id
_entity_poly.type
_entity_poly.pdbx_seq_one_letter_code
_entity_poly.pdbx_strand_id
1 'polypeptide(L)'
;MAISVFDLFSIGIGPSSSHTVGPMRAARLFVEALGDDLPRVRRVKAELFGSLGATGFGHGSDRAVLLGLSGETPEDVDTGAVPALVDAIRSSGRLCLGGRHEIRFDEDRDLVMHRRRSLPEHPNGMIFRAYGEDLLLERTYYSVGGGFVRGERGVVEDSTSLPHPFTTGGELLALCREEGVPISEIMLRNELAWRPRAEVEAGLLRIWDVMTQCVRNGLEHDGVLPGGLKVRRRAKALHAKLLSEPGDSLSAMDWVGLYALAVNEENASGGRVVTAPTNGAAGIIPAVLHYYRRFVEGASDAGVVRFLLTAGAIGVILKTTGSISGAEVGCQGEVGSACAMAAAGLAEVLGGSPEQVENAAEIGVEHHLGLTCDPVGGLVQIPCIERNAIGASKAVQAARMALHGDGSHVVTLDKAIKTMRETGADMKVKYKETARGGLAVNVIEC
;
A
#
# COMPACT_ATOMS: atom_id res chain seq x y z
N MET A 1 10.62 15.78 -6.14
CA MET A 1 9.39 15.08 -6.63
C MET A 1 8.22 15.56 -5.78
N ALA A 2 7.23 16.17 -6.39
CA ALA A 2 5.98 16.46 -5.70
C ALA A 2 5.16 15.18 -5.56
N ILE A 3 4.58 14.93 -4.39
CA ILE A 3 3.78 13.74 -4.08
C ILE A 3 2.41 14.21 -3.63
N SER A 4 1.38 13.81 -4.37
CA SER A 4 -0.01 14.07 -4.02
C SER A 4 -0.51 13.08 -2.95
N VAL A 5 -1.50 13.49 -2.16
CA VAL A 5 -2.21 12.58 -1.24
C VAL A 5 -2.81 11.38 -2.00
N PHE A 6 -3.20 11.55 -3.24
CA PHE A 6 -3.76 10.51 -4.09
C PHE A 6 -2.72 9.50 -4.61
N ASP A 7 -1.44 9.84 -4.56
CA ASP A 7 -0.36 8.89 -4.84
C ASP A 7 -0.16 7.92 -3.65
N LEU A 8 -0.44 8.39 -2.43
CA LEU A 8 -0.32 7.60 -1.20
C LEU A 8 -1.58 6.79 -0.88
N PHE A 9 -2.75 7.29 -1.31
CA PHE A 9 -4.05 6.63 -1.19
C PHE A 9 -4.58 6.30 -2.56
N SER A 10 -4.07 5.24 -3.17
CA SER A 10 -4.52 4.83 -4.49
C SER A 10 -5.48 3.64 -4.40
N ILE A 11 -6.60 3.73 -5.14
CA ILE A 11 -7.52 2.61 -5.29
C ILE A 11 -6.84 1.54 -6.14
N GLY A 12 -6.93 0.28 -5.72
CA GLY A 12 -6.29 -0.81 -6.45
C GLY A 12 -6.83 -2.17 -6.01
N ILE A 13 -6.03 -3.19 -6.23
CA ILE A 13 -6.38 -4.58 -5.91
C ILE A 13 -5.30 -5.22 -5.04
N GLY A 14 -5.71 -6.22 -4.21
CA GLY A 14 -4.79 -7.04 -3.45
C GLY A 14 -4.02 -8.07 -4.30
N PRO A 15 -3.04 -8.74 -3.68
CA PRO A 15 -2.67 -8.61 -2.27
C PRO A 15 -1.54 -7.62 -1.98
N SER A 16 -0.78 -7.13 -2.98
CA SER A 16 0.45 -6.36 -2.73
C SER A 16 0.58 -5.13 -3.63
N SER A 17 0.90 -3.97 -3.06
CA SER A 17 1.19 -2.77 -3.85
C SER A 17 2.46 -2.91 -4.68
N SER A 18 3.53 -3.50 -4.12
CA SER A 18 4.80 -3.69 -4.80
C SER A 18 4.80 -4.87 -5.77
N HIS A 19 4.05 -5.94 -5.47
CA HIS A 19 4.08 -7.20 -6.24
C HIS A 19 2.83 -7.43 -7.11
N THR A 20 1.75 -6.67 -6.91
CA THR A 20 0.53 -6.75 -7.72
C THR A 20 0.30 -5.44 -8.46
N VAL A 21 0.04 -4.34 -7.73
CA VAL A 21 -0.30 -3.04 -8.33
C VAL A 21 0.85 -2.50 -9.20
N GLY A 22 2.09 -2.52 -8.68
CA GLY A 22 3.27 -2.07 -9.42
C GLY A 22 3.52 -2.85 -10.71
N PRO A 23 3.61 -4.19 -10.69
CA PRO A 23 3.73 -4.99 -11.90
C PRO A 23 2.59 -4.81 -12.91
N MET A 24 1.34 -4.66 -12.44
CA MET A 24 0.20 -4.40 -13.31
C MET A 24 0.33 -3.05 -14.02
N ARG A 25 0.69 -1.99 -13.28
CA ARG A 25 0.96 -0.67 -13.86
C ARG A 25 2.16 -0.68 -14.81
N ALA A 26 3.26 -1.36 -14.46
CA ALA A 26 4.43 -1.48 -15.31
C ALA A 26 4.12 -2.18 -16.65
N ALA A 27 3.36 -3.27 -16.59
CA ALA A 27 2.91 -3.99 -17.76
C ALA A 27 1.99 -3.12 -18.66
N ARG A 28 1.09 -2.35 -18.05
CA ARG A 28 0.23 -1.40 -18.77
C ARG A 28 1.05 -0.29 -19.44
N LEU A 29 1.99 0.34 -18.70
CA LEU A 29 2.89 1.37 -19.24
C LEU A 29 3.74 0.84 -20.40
N PHE A 30 4.16 -0.42 -20.31
CA PHE A 30 4.88 -1.07 -21.43
C PHE A 30 4.02 -1.18 -22.69
N VAL A 31 2.76 -1.60 -22.53
CA VAL A 31 1.81 -1.68 -23.67
C VAL A 31 1.53 -0.30 -24.26
N GLU A 32 1.36 0.72 -23.43
CA GLU A 32 1.17 2.10 -23.88
C GLU A 32 2.40 2.63 -24.64
N ALA A 33 3.60 2.26 -24.18
CA ALA A 33 4.86 2.66 -24.84
C ALA A 33 5.07 2.01 -26.22
N LEU A 34 4.32 0.97 -26.59
CA LEU A 34 4.34 0.40 -27.95
C LEU A 34 3.70 1.32 -28.98
N GLY A 35 2.71 2.14 -28.57
CA GLY A 35 2.06 3.09 -29.48
C GLY A 35 1.65 2.46 -30.82
N ASP A 36 2.15 3.01 -31.93
CA ASP A 36 1.85 2.55 -33.29
C ASP A 36 2.50 1.19 -33.66
N ASP A 37 3.46 0.70 -32.87
CA ASP A 37 4.07 -0.61 -33.08
C ASP A 37 3.21 -1.76 -32.50
N LEU A 38 2.18 -1.48 -31.71
CA LEU A 38 1.33 -2.50 -31.09
C LEU A 38 0.80 -3.56 -32.09
N PRO A 39 0.29 -3.22 -33.30
CA PRO A 39 -0.19 -4.21 -34.25
C PRO A 39 0.91 -5.10 -34.87
N ARG A 40 2.18 -4.70 -34.72
CA ARG A 40 3.34 -5.46 -35.25
C ARG A 40 3.84 -6.49 -34.24
N VAL A 41 3.38 -6.45 -33.00
CA VAL A 41 3.84 -7.35 -31.94
C VAL A 41 3.32 -8.76 -32.20
N ARG A 42 4.23 -9.73 -32.26
CA ARG A 42 3.91 -11.17 -32.38
C ARG A 42 4.13 -11.91 -31.06
N ARG A 43 4.99 -11.38 -30.17
CA ARG A 43 5.35 -11.98 -28.89
C ARG A 43 5.73 -10.92 -27.88
N VAL A 44 5.35 -11.12 -26.62
CA VAL A 44 5.82 -10.35 -25.47
C VAL A 44 6.51 -11.28 -24.48
N LYS A 45 7.62 -10.83 -23.88
CA LYS A 45 8.28 -11.51 -22.77
C LYS A 45 8.37 -10.57 -21.58
N ALA A 46 7.96 -11.06 -20.40
CA ALA A 46 8.09 -10.38 -19.13
C ALA A 46 9.05 -11.16 -18.20
N GLU A 47 10.01 -10.49 -17.60
CA GLU A 47 10.97 -11.08 -16.67
C GLU A 47 10.95 -10.30 -15.35
N LEU A 48 10.71 -11.00 -14.24
CA LEU A 48 10.61 -10.45 -12.90
C LEU A 48 11.81 -10.88 -12.06
N PHE A 49 12.41 -9.95 -11.31
CA PHE A 49 13.68 -10.14 -10.63
C PHE A 49 13.56 -9.86 -9.12
N GLY A 50 14.55 -10.33 -8.35
CA GLY A 50 14.70 -10.07 -6.93
C GLY A 50 13.52 -10.55 -6.10
N SER A 51 12.92 -9.69 -5.29
CA SER A 51 11.76 -10.03 -4.47
C SER A 51 10.55 -10.41 -5.33
N LEU A 52 10.29 -9.69 -6.44
CA LEU A 52 9.23 -10.05 -7.40
C LEU A 52 9.41 -11.47 -7.95
N GLY A 53 10.64 -11.86 -8.30
CA GLY A 53 10.93 -13.20 -8.75
C GLY A 53 10.84 -14.27 -7.65
N ALA A 54 11.13 -13.90 -6.39
CA ALA A 54 11.17 -14.83 -5.26
C ALA A 54 9.78 -15.15 -4.70
N THR A 55 8.92 -14.14 -4.55
CA THR A 55 7.62 -14.24 -3.87
C THR A 55 6.43 -13.90 -4.79
N GLY A 56 6.69 -13.59 -6.07
CA GLY A 56 5.70 -13.06 -6.99
C GLY A 56 4.45 -13.92 -7.18
N PHE A 57 4.57 -15.24 -7.23
CA PHE A 57 3.40 -16.13 -7.31
C PHE A 57 2.49 -15.98 -6.09
N GLY A 58 3.05 -15.96 -4.87
CA GLY A 58 2.27 -15.79 -3.64
C GLY A 58 1.60 -14.41 -3.55
N HIS A 59 2.17 -13.42 -4.19
CA HIS A 59 1.65 -12.05 -4.25
C HIS A 59 0.86 -11.74 -5.54
N GLY A 60 0.65 -12.72 -6.43
CA GLY A 60 -0.12 -12.57 -7.65
C GLY A 60 0.54 -11.70 -8.73
N SER A 61 1.87 -11.61 -8.75
CA SER A 61 2.61 -10.84 -9.78
C SER A 61 2.40 -11.39 -11.18
N ASP A 62 2.25 -12.71 -11.31
CA ASP A 62 1.90 -13.40 -12.56
C ASP A 62 0.58 -12.88 -13.13
N ARG A 63 -0.47 -12.90 -12.31
CA ARG A 63 -1.80 -12.39 -12.68
C ARG A 63 -1.74 -10.89 -13.01
N ALA A 64 -1.05 -10.13 -12.20
CA ALA A 64 -0.93 -8.68 -12.36
C ALA A 64 -0.29 -8.31 -13.70
N VAL A 65 0.77 -9.02 -14.12
CA VAL A 65 1.41 -8.81 -15.42
C VAL A 65 0.44 -9.15 -16.56
N LEU A 66 -0.28 -10.27 -16.48
CA LEU A 66 -1.27 -10.65 -17.50
C LEU A 66 -2.37 -9.59 -17.64
N LEU A 67 -2.93 -9.11 -16.51
CA LEU A 67 -3.96 -8.07 -16.51
C LEU A 67 -3.44 -6.76 -17.11
N GLY A 68 -2.27 -6.30 -16.68
CA GLY A 68 -1.67 -5.07 -17.19
C GLY A 68 -1.34 -5.13 -18.68
N LEU A 69 -0.80 -6.26 -19.17
CA LEU A 69 -0.59 -6.50 -20.60
C LEU A 69 -1.91 -6.54 -21.38
N SER A 70 -3.00 -7.02 -20.76
CA SER A 70 -4.35 -7.00 -21.35
C SER A 70 -4.99 -5.60 -21.38
N GLY A 71 -4.34 -4.60 -20.76
CA GLY A 71 -4.84 -3.23 -20.73
C GLY A 71 -5.67 -2.88 -19.52
N GLU A 72 -5.81 -3.79 -18.54
CA GLU A 72 -6.50 -3.53 -17.29
C GLU A 72 -5.69 -2.59 -16.38
N THR A 73 -6.39 -1.82 -15.54
CA THR A 73 -5.78 -0.98 -14.50
C THR A 73 -6.12 -1.50 -13.10
N PRO A 74 -5.24 -1.31 -12.11
CA PRO A 74 -5.57 -1.68 -10.74
C PRO A 74 -6.80 -0.95 -10.19
N GLU A 75 -7.06 0.25 -10.69
CA GLU A 75 -8.16 1.13 -10.27
C GLU A 75 -9.53 0.66 -10.77
N ASP A 76 -9.60 0.11 -12.00
CA ASP A 76 -10.87 -0.11 -12.71
C ASP A 76 -11.20 -1.58 -12.94
N VAL A 77 -10.20 -2.50 -12.89
CA VAL A 77 -10.42 -3.92 -13.15
C VAL A 77 -11.54 -4.50 -12.27
N ASP A 78 -12.45 -5.24 -12.87
CA ASP A 78 -13.46 -5.99 -12.10
C ASP A 78 -12.80 -7.16 -11.35
N THR A 79 -12.63 -7.00 -10.04
CA THR A 79 -11.98 -8.01 -9.19
C THR A 79 -12.70 -9.35 -9.19
N GLY A 80 -14.02 -9.37 -9.41
CA GLY A 80 -14.81 -10.60 -9.56
C GLY A 80 -14.52 -11.34 -10.86
N ALA A 81 -14.18 -10.61 -11.94
CA ALA A 81 -13.86 -11.19 -13.25
C ALA A 81 -12.40 -11.65 -13.38
N VAL A 82 -11.48 -11.17 -12.51
CA VAL A 82 -10.03 -11.48 -12.61
C VAL A 82 -9.73 -12.97 -12.71
N PRO A 83 -10.29 -13.89 -11.90
CA PRO A 83 -10.01 -15.32 -12.04
C PRO A 83 -10.34 -15.84 -13.43
N ALA A 84 -11.52 -15.50 -13.97
CA ALA A 84 -11.98 -15.96 -15.28
C ALA A 84 -11.12 -15.38 -16.42
N LEU A 85 -10.71 -14.11 -16.32
CA LEU A 85 -9.81 -13.48 -17.31
C LEU A 85 -8.45 -14.18 -17.37
N VAL A 86 -7.85 -14.45 -16.22
CA VAL A 86 -6.56 -15.13 -16.13
C VAL A 86 -6.66 -16.57 -16.62
N ASP A 87 -7.70 -17.31 -16.23
CA ASP A 87 -7.94 -18.68 -16.66
C ASP A 87 -8.19 -18.76 -18.17
N ALA A 88 -8.86 -17.79 -18.77
CA ALA A 88 -9.06 -17.70 -20.22
C ALA A 88 -7.74 -17.53 -20.96
N ILE A 89 -6.83 -16.67 -20.49
CA ILE A 89 -5.48 -16.49 -21.07
C ILE A 89 -4.70 -17.79 -20.97
N ARG A 90 -4.67 -18.43 -19.80
CA ARG A 90 -3.92 -19.66 -19.52
C ARG A 90 -4.43 -20.85 -20.37
N SER A 91 -5.73 -21.01 -20.47
CA SER A 91 -6.34 -22.12 -21.22
C SER A 91 -6.25 -21.96 -22.74
N SER A 92 -6.36 -20.73 -23.25
CA SER A 92 -6.29 -20.46 -24.69
C SER A 92 -4.85 -20.32 -25.21
N GLY A 93 -3.88 -20.00 -24.35
CA GLY A 93 -2.54 -19.60 -24.76
C GLY A 93 -2.53 -18.31 -25.60
N ARG A 94 -3.51 -17.42 -25.37
CA ARG A 94 -3.68 -16.16 -26.10
C ARG A 94 -3.84 -14.99 -25.14
N LEU A 95 -3.22 -13.89 -25.49
CA LEU A 95 -3.27 -12.63 -24.74
C LEU A 95 -3.68 -11.50 -25.68
N CYS A 96 -4.67 -10.71 -25.29
CA CYS A 96 -5.09 -9.53 -26.05
C CYS A 96 -4.35 -8.29 -25.51
N LEU A 97 -3.24 -7.90 -26.14
CA LEU A 97 -2.43 -6.74 -25.74
C LEU A 97 -3.25 -5.46 -25.80
N GLY A 98 -3.31 -4.76 -24.63
CA GLY A 98 -4.06 -3.52 -24.48
C GLY A 98 -5.54 -3.63 -24.79
N GLY A 99 -6.11 -4.84 -24.78
CA GLY A 99 -7.49 -5.11 -25.18
C GLY A 99 -7.76 -4.95 -26.68
N ARG A 100 -6.71 -4.90 -27.53
CA ARG A 100 -6.85 -4.55 -28.97
C ARG A 100 -6.15 -5.47 -29.93
N HIS A 101 -5.08 -6.15 -29.51
CA HIS A 101 -4.22 -6.94 -30.40
C HIS A 101 -3.93 -8.30 -29.80
N GLU A 102 -4.50 -9.35 -30.41
CA GLU A 102 -4.33 -10.74 -29.94
C GLU A 102 -2.99 -11.31 -30.38
N ILE A 103 -2.23 -11.87 -29.41
CA ILE A 103 -0.98 -12.58 -29.64
C ILE A 103 -1.00 -13.97 -29.00
N ARG A 104 -0.11 -14.86 -29.42
CA ARG A 104 0.20 -16.08 -28.65
C ARG A 104 0.99 -15.75 -27.40
N PHE A 105 0.65 -16.39 -26.30
CA PHE A 105 1.33 -16.21 -25.01
C PHE A 105 1.47 -17.56 -24.31
N ASP A 106 2.69 -17.97 -24.07
CA ASP A 106 3.04 -19.17 -23.33
C ASP A 106 3.61 -18.72 -21.97
N GLU A 107 2.83 -18.84 -20.90
CA GLU A 107 3.19 -18.31 -19.57
C GLU A 107 4.51 -18.88 -19.09
N ASP A 108 4.79 -20.18 -19.28
CA ASP A 108 6.04 -20.82 -18.82
C ASP A 108 7.29 -20.25 -19.50
N ARG A 109 7.15 -19.80 -20.75
CA ARG A 109 8.25 -19.26 -21.56
C ARG A 109 8.30 -17.73 -21.56
N ASP A 110 7.14 -17.09 -21.52
CA ASP A 110 6.99 -15.67 -21.78
C ASP A 110 6.85 -14.84 -20.48
N LEU A 111 6.61 -15.49 -19.32
CA LEU A 111 6.63 -14.88 -18.01
C LEU A 111 7.65 -15.59 -17.08
N VAL A 112 8.82 -15.00 -16.93
CA VAL A 112 9.96 -15.63 -16.23
C VAL A 112 10.18 -15.02 -14.85
N MET A 113 10.14 -15.85 -13.81
CA MET A 113 10.40 -15.47 -12.43
C MET A 113 11.84 -15.80 -12.02
N HIS A 114 12.73 -14.77 -11.96
CA HIS A 114 14.14 -14.94 -11.58
C HIS A 114 14.30 -14.93 -10.05
N ARG A 115 14.09 -16.07 -9.42
CA ARG A 115 14.09 -16.22 -7.94
C ARG A 115 15.41 -15.87 -7.24
N ARG A 116 16.54 -15.84 -7.95
CA ARG A 116 17.90 -15.66 -7.37
C ARG A 116 18.71 -14.54 -8.03
N ARG A 117 18.13 -13.83 -8.98
CA ARG A 117 18.76 -12.72 -9.68
C ARG A 117 18.03 -11.42 -9.34
N SER A 118 18.79 -10.36 -9.10
CA SER A 118 18.26 -9.01 -8.88
C SER A 118 18.84 -8.06 -9.93
N LEU A 119 18.10 -7.00 -10.24
CA LEU A 119 18.64 -5.88 -10.99
C LEU A 119 19.37 -4.92 -10.04
N PRO A 120 20.35 -4.14 -10.53
CA PRO A 120 21.23 -3.35 -9.67
C PRO A 120 20.52 -2.24 -8.89
N GLU A 121 19.50 -1.60 -9.49
CA GLU A 121 18.94 -0.37 -8.98
C GLU A 121 17.87 -0.55 -7.89
N HIS A 122 17.15 -1.68 -7.91
CA HIS A 122 16.09 -1.96 -6.93
C HIS A 122 15.75 -3.47 -6.88
N PRO A 123 15.40 -4.04 -5.70
CA PRO A 123 15.06 -5.47 -5.58
C PRO A 123 13.79 -5.89 -6.35
N ASN A 124 12.91 -4.96 -6.70
CA ASN A 124 11.66 -5.25 -7.43
C ASN A 124 11.77 -4.80 -8.89
N GLY A 125 12.70 -5.40 -9.64
CA GLY A 125 12.93 -5.09 -11.04
C GLY A 125 12.12 -5.97 -12.01
N MET A 126 11.75 -5.40 -13.16
CA MET A 126 11.04 -6.06 -14.25
C MET A 126 11.60 -5.63 -15.60
N ILE A 127 11.71 -6.56 -16.54
CA ILE A 127 12.07 -6.27 -17.93
C ILE A 127 10.98 -6.80 -18.83
N PHE A 128 10.44 -5.93 -19.68
CA PHE A 128 9.46 -6.29 -20.70
C PHE A 128 10.08 -6.13 -22.10
N ARG A 129 9.82 -7.11 -22.99
CA ARG A 129 10.26 -7.09 -24.38
C ARG A 129 9.10 -7.43 -25.30
N ALA A 130 8.97 -6.67 -26.38
CA ALA A 130 8.05 -6.96 -27.46
C ALA A 130 8.84 -7.27 -28.73
N TYR A 131 8.42 -8.32 -29.42
CA TYR A 131 9.04 -8.79 -30.66
C TYR A 131 8.00 -8.82 -31.79
N GLY A 132 8.40 -8.31 -32.97
CA GLY A 132 7.78 -8.59 -34.23
C GLY A 132 8.56 -9.70 -34.96
N GLU A 133 9.24 -9.38 -36.07
CA GLU A 133 10.31 -10.20 -36.65
C GLU A 133 11.59 -10.03 -35.79
N ASP A 134 11.87 -8.81 -35.40
CA ASP A 134 12.96 -8.43 -34.51
C ASP A 134 12.43 -7.85 -33.21
N LEU A 135 13.35 -7.45 -32.27
CA LEU A 135 13.01 -6.74 -31.05
C LEU A 135 12.46 -5.34 -31.40
N LEU A 136 11.21 -5.09 -31.06
CA LEU A 136 10.54 -3.80 -31.28
C LEU A 136 10.76 -2.84 -30.10
N LEU A 137 10.63 -3.34 -28.87
CA LEU A 137 10.73 -2.54 -27.67
C LEU A 137 11.28 -3.37 -26.50
N GLU A 138 12.21 -2.79 -25.75
CA GLU A 138 12.62 -3.25 -24.41
C GLU A 138 12.45 -2.13 -23.42
N ARG A 139 11.93 -2.42 -22.23
CA ARG A 139 11.81 -1.48 -21.12
C ARG A 139 12.07 -2.19 -19.79
N THR A 140 12.81 -1.50 -18.92
CA THR A 140 13.01 -1.90 -17.53
C THR A 140 12.17 -1.01 -16.63
N TYR A 141 11.50 -1.63 -15.67
CA TYR A 141 10.72 -0.95 -14.64
C TYR A 141 11.07 -1.47 -13.26
N TYR A 142 10.87 -0.63 -12.25
CA TYR A 142 11.06 -0.96 -10.85
C TYR A 142 9.82 -0.59 -10.05
N SER A 143 9.29 -1.54 -9.27
CA SER A 143 8.20 -1.27 -8.34
C SER A 143 8.78 -0.82 -6.99
N VAL A 144 8.68 0.48 -6.69
CA VAL A 144 9.37 1.13 -5.57
C VAL A 144 8.49 1.31 -4.32
N GLY A 145 7.54 0.40 -4.10
CA GLY A 145 6.59 0.43 -2.97
C GLY A 145 5.36 1.32 -3.26
N GLY A 146 4.28 1.11 -2.50
CA GLY A 146 3.05 1.89 -2.62
C GLY A 146 2.36 1.84 -4.00
N GLY A 147 2.76 0.93 -4.89
CA GLY A 147 2.27 0.89 -6.27
C GLY A 147 2.96 1.87 -7.23
N PHE A 148 3.96 2.60 -6.77
CA PHE A 148 4.79 3.46 -7.62
C PHE A 148 5.68 2.62 -8.55
N VAL A 149 5.81 3.09 -9.80
CA VAL A 149 6.66 2.45 -10.81
C VAL A 149 7.67 3.46 -11.33
N ARG A 150 8.94 3.05 -11.38
CA ARG A 150 10.04 3.81 -11.98
C ARG A 150 10.55 3.09 -13.22
N GLY A 151 10.67 3.80 -14.35
CA GLY A 151 11.32 3.29 -15.56
C GLY A 151 12.82 3.60 -15.61
N GLU A 152 13.54 3.13 -16.64
CA GLU A 152 14.97 3.38 -16.87
C GLU A 152 15.34 4.87 -16.99
N ARG A 153 14.42 5.70 -17.46
CA ARG A 153 14.60 7.15 -17.59
C ARG A 153 14.26 7.94 -16.32
N GLY A 154 14.16 7.25 -15.19
CA GLY A 154 13.65 7.80 -13.94
C GLY A 154 12.13 7.64 -13.80
N VAL A 155 11.61 8.04 -12.65
CA VAL A 155 10.18 8.36 -12.51
C VAL A 155 9.95 9.54 -13.45
N VAL A 156 8.81 9.63 -14.11
CA VAL A 156 8.34 10.94 -14.57
C VAL A 156 8.10 11.70 -13.28
N GLU A 157 9.13 12.43 -12.83
CA GLU A 157 9.05 13.20 -11.60
C GLU A 157 8.01 14.29 -11.85
N ASP A 158 6.99 14.29 -11.02
CA ASP A 158 6.08 15.43 -10.98
C ASP A 158 6.89 16.64 -10.50
N SER A 159 7.14 17.56 -11.43
CA SER A 159 7.88 18.78 -11.20
C SER A 159 6.99 19.94 -10.77
N THR A 160 5.72 19.66 -10.39
CA THR A 160 4.78 20.66 -9.92
C THR A 160 5.37 21.45 -8.76
N SER A 161 5.39 22.76 -8.88
CA SER A 161 5.83 23.65 -7.80
C SER A 161 4.76 23.72 -6.73
N LEU A 162 5.07 23.23 -5.54
CA LEU A 162 4.17 23.26 -4.40
C LEU A 162 4.22 24.60 -3.69
N PRO A 163 3.08 25.17 -3.22
CA PRO A 163 3.06 26.41 -2.44
C PRO A 163 3.83 26.31 -1.12
N HIS A 164 3.72 25.18 -0.43
CA HIS A 164 4.32 24.91 0.87
C HIS A 164 5.12 23.60 0.85
N PRO A 165 6.27 23.55 0.13
CA PRO A 165 7.05 22.32 0.02
C PRO A 165 7.67 21.93 1.37
N PHE A 166 7.63 20.65 1.71
CA PHE A 166 8.28 20.07 2.88
C PHE A 166 8.75 18.65 2.58
N THR A 167 9.80 18.23 3.24
CA THR A 167 10.35 16.87 3.17
C THR A 167 10.55 16.27 4.54
N THR A 168 10.57 17.09 5.60
CA THR A 168 10.79 16.69 7.00
C THR A 168 9.66 17.14 7.91
N GLY A 169 9.53 16.47 9.06
CA GLY A 169 8.59 16.86 10.11
C GLY A 169 8.89 18.27 10.64
N GLY A 170 10.18 18.60 10.80
CA GLY A 170 10.62 19.92 11.23
C GLY A 170 10.20 21.05 10.28
N GLU A 171 10.32 20.83 8.96
CA GLU A 171 9.85 21.79 7.93
C GLU A 171 8.33 21.93 7.96
N LEU A 172 7.59 20.83 8.07
CA LEU A 172 6.13 20.83 8.15
C LEU A 172 5.63 21.61 9.37
N LEU A 173 6.23 21.38 10.56
CA LEU A 173 5.89 22.12 11.77
C LEU A 173 6.23 23.61 11.66
N ALA A 174 7.33 23.97 10.99
CA ALA A 174 7.67 25.36 10.74
C ALA A 174 6.60 26.07 9.89
N LEU A 175 6.16 25.43 8.80
CA LEU A 175 5.08 25.92 7.95
C LEU A 175 3.76 26.07 8.73
N CYS A 176 3.40 25.10 9.56
CA CYS A 176 2.19 25.21 10.40
C CYS A 176 2.24 26.41 11.35
N ARG A 177 3.41 26.71 11.95
CA ARG A 177 3.58 27.86 12.83
C ARG A 177 3.56 29.19 12.06
N GLU A 178 4.22 29.26 10.91
CA GLU A 178 4.27 30.46 10.08
C GLU A 178 2.87 30.84 9.55
N GLU A 179 2.14 29.86 9.07
CA GLU A 179 0.80 30.06 8.48
C GLU A 179 -0.34 30.06 9.53
N GLY A 180 -0.07 29.63 10.77
CA GLY A 180 -1.07 29.54 11.84
C GLY A 180 -2.16 28.50 11.56
N VAL A 181 -1.85 27.40 10.88
CA VAL A 181 -2.82 26.41 10.41
C VAL A 181 -2.42 24.98 10.78
N PRO A 182 -3.37 24.01 10.81
CA PRO A 182 -3.06 22.60 11.05
C PRO A 182 -2.35 21.94 9.85
N ILE A 183 -1.80 20.76 10.08
CA ILE A 183 -1.07 19.98 9.06
C ILE A 183 -1.96 19.66 7.83
N SER A 184 -3.24 19.33 8.07
CA SER A 184 -4.19 19.06 6.97
C SER A 184 -4.34 20.23 6.01
N GLU A 185 -4.32 21.47 6.53
CA GLU A 185 -4.47 22.66 5.67
C GLU A 185 -3.20 22.93 4.86
N ILE A 186 -1.99 22.70 5.41
CA ILE A 186 -0.73 22.77 4.64
C ILE A 186 -0.77 21.76 3.48
N MET A 187 -1.16 20.51 3.77
CA MET A 187 -1.26 19.48 2.73
C MET A 187 -2.34 19.84 1.70
N LEU A 188 -3.49 20.35 2.13
CA LEU A 188 -4.55 20.77 1.22
C LEU A 188 -4.08 21.90 0.27
N ARG A 189 -3.39 22.90 0.79
CA ARG A 189 -2.82 23.98 -0.04
C ARG A 189 -1.84 23.45 -1.08
N ASN A 190 -1.06 22.44 -0.76
CA ASN A 190 -0.20 21.77 -1.73
C ASN A 190 -1.02 21.03 -2.80
N GLU A 191 -2.11 20.36 -2.43
CA GLU A 191 -3.00 19.69 -3.38
C GLU A 191 -3.65 20.65 -4.39
N LEU A 192 -3.84 21.92 -4.01
CA LEU A 192 -4.39 22.95 -4.91
C LEU A 192 -3.47 23.28 -6.10
N ALA A 193 -2.21 22.83 -6.08
CA ALA A 193 -1.31 22.94 -7.23
C ALA A 193 -1.76 22.04 -8.41
N TRP A 194 -2.50 20.97 -8.14
CA TRP A 194 -2.98 20.03 -9.18
C TRP A 194 -4.46 20.15 -9.49
N ARG A 195 -5.30 20.47 -8.48
CA ARG A 195 -6.76 20.41 -8.62
C ARG A 195 -7.46 21.32 -7.63
N PRO A 196 -8.70 21.81 -7.95
CA PRO A 196 -9.44 22.66 -7.04
C PRO A 196 -9.89 21.91 -5.77
N ARG A 197 -10.10 22.65 -4.67
CA ARG A 197 -10.48 22.12 -3.34
C ARG A 197 -11.65 21.12 -3.41
N ALA A 198 -12.69 21.44 -4.16
CA ALA A 198 -13.86 20.57 -4.28
C ALA A 198 -13.52 19.18 -4.85
N GLU A 199 -12.57 19.11 -5.80
CA GLU A 199 -12.10 17.84 -6.35
C GLU A 199 -11.23 17.08 -5.36
N VAL A 200 -10.40 17.78 -4.56
CA VAL A 200 -9.61 17.16 -3.48
C VAL A 200 -10.55 16.52 -2.47
N GLU A 201 -11.52 17.27 -1.96
CA GLU A 201 -12.48 16.80 -0.96
C GLU A 201 -13.30 15.62 -1.48
N ALA A 202 -13.86 15.75 -2.68
CA ALA A 202 -14.64 14.67 -3.32
C ALA A 202 -13.78 13.40 -3.57
N GLY A 203 -12.54 13.58 -3.99
CA GLY A 203 -11.59 12.48 -4.22
C GLY A 203 -11.24 11.73 -2.92
N LEU A 204 -11.01 12.45 -1.83
CA LEU A 204 -10.73 11.85 -0.52
C LEU A 204 -11.96 11.13 0.06
N LEU A 205 -13.15 11.68 -0.13
CA LEU A 205 -14.39 11.00 0.25
C LEU A 205 -14.63 9.75 -0.59
N ARG A 206 -14.33 9.77 -1.90
CA ARG A 206 -14.36 8.55 -2.73
C ARG A 206 -13.39 7.48 -2.22
N ILE A 207 -12.19 7.87 -1.78
CA ILE A 207 -11.22 6.95 -1.17
C ILE A 207 -11.83 6.33 0.10
N TRP A 208 -12.45 7.14 0.95
CA TRP A 208 -13.14 6.67 2.14
C TRP A 208 -14.29 5.71 1.82
N ASP A 209 -15.08 5.98 0.80
CA ASP A 209 -16.16 5.09 0.34
C ASP A 209 -15.62 3.73 -0.07
N VAL A 210 -14.50 3.69 -0.81
CA VAL A 210 -13.83 2.43 -1.18
C VAL A 210 -13.29 1.69 0.04
N MET A 211 -12.70 2.38 1.02
CA MET A 211 -12.26 1.78 2.29
C MET A 211 -13.45 1.18 3.04
N THR A 212 -14.58 1.89 3.10
CA THR A 212 -15.80 1.44 3.75
C THR A 212 -16.39 0.22 3.04
N GLN A 213 -16.42 0.22 1.71
CA GLN A 213 -16.89 -0.93 0.94
C GLN A 213 -15.99 -2.15 1.13
N CYS A 214 -14.67 -1.94 1.18
CA CYS A 214 -13.73 -3.03 1.47
C CYS A 214 -14.00 -3.67 2.84
N VAL A 215 -14.24 -2.86 3.87
CA VAL A 215 -14.63 -3.38 5.19
C VAL A 215 -15.93 -4.18 5.10
N ARG A 216 -16.97 -3.65 4.45
CA ARG A 216 -18.26 -4.38 4.29
C ARG A 216 -18.07 -5.73 3.61
N ASN A 217 -17.32 -5.77 2.50
CA ASN A 217 -17.02 -7.01 1.78
C ASN A 217 -16.32 -8.02 2.71
N GLY A 218 -15.32 -7.59 3.48
CA GLY A 218 -14.61 -8.47 4.42
C GLY A 218 -15.47 -8.98 5.57
N LEU A 219 -16.50 -8.23 5.99
CA LEU A 219 -17.47 -8.65 7.00
C LEU A 219 -18.52 -9.63 6.44
N GLU A 220 -18.76 -9.63 5.13
CA GLU A 220 -19.72 -10.50 4.45
C GLU A 220 -19.11 -11.81 3.96
N HIS A 221 -17.86 -11.76 3.47
CA HIS A 221 -17.18 -12.92 2.92
C HIS A 221 -16.73 -13.91 4.01
N ASP A 222 -16.77 -15.19 3.67
CA ASP A 222 -16.42 -16.31 4.55
C ASP A 222 -15.47 -17.29 3.82
N GLY A 223 -15.05 -18.35 4.51
CA GLY A 223 -14.29 -19.45 3.95
C GLY A 223 -12.79 -19.36 4.22
N VAL A 224 -11.98 -19.79 3.25
CA VAL A 224 -10.53 -19.91 3.34
C VAL A 224 -9.87 -18.96 2.35
N LEU A 225 -8.84 -18.27 2.80
CA LEU A 225 -8.03 -17.40 1.95
C LEU A 225 -7.28 -18.19 0.87
N PRO A 226 -7.05 -17.62 -0.32
CA PRO A 226 -6.36 -18.31 -1.40
C PRO A 226 -4.89 -18.61 -1.04
N GLY A 227 -4.34 -19.65 -1.63
CA GLY A 227 -2.97 -20.13 -1.39
C GLY A 227 -2.89 -21.34 -0.45
N GLY A 228 -1.70 -21.83 -0.17
CA GLY A 228 -1.45 -23.11 0.51
C GLY A 228 -1.65 -23.10 2.02
N LEU A 229 -1.67 -21.94 2.68
CA LEU A 229 -1.69 -21.82 4.15
C LEU A 229 -3.02 -22.20 4.81
N LYS A 230 -4.11 -22.33 4.03
CA LYS A 230 -5.46 -22.68 4.52
C LYS A 230 -5.96 -21.76 5.65
N VAL A 231 -5.58 -20.48 5.63
CA VAL A 231 -6.00 -19.48 6.61
C VAL A 231 -7.51 -19.24 6.46
N ARG A 232 -8.25 -19.42 7.54
CA ARG A 232 -9.69 -19.12 7.55
C ARG A 232 -9.93 -17.64 7.73
N ARG A 233 -10.93 -17.08 7.02
CA ARG A 233 -11.44 -15.74 7.28
C ARG A 233 -12.07 -15.70 8.66
N ARG A 234 -11.82 -14.64 9.40
CA ARG A 234 -12.23 -14.44 10.80
C ARG A 234 -13.19 -13.27 10.98
N ALA A 235 -13.13 -12.29 10.07
CA ALA A 235 -13.82 -11.01 10.23
C ALA A 235 -15.33 -11.19 10.37
N LYS A 236 -15.97 -12.02 9.54
CA LYS A 236 -17.41 -12.28 9.60
C LYS A 236 -17.87 -12.88 10.95
N ALA A 237 -17.15 -13.89 11.43
CA ALA A 237 -17.49 -14.53 12.71
C ALA A 237 -17.25 -13.58 13.89
N LEU A 238 -16.16 -12.82 13.88
CA LEU A 238 -15.88 -11.83 14.91
C LEU A 238 -16.94 -10.71 14.90
N HIS A 239 -17.34 -10.24 13.72
CA HIS A 239 -18.41 -9.25 13.59
C HIS A 239 -19.72 -9.71 14.24
N ALA A 240 -20.15 -10.95 13.92
CA ALA A 240 -21.36 -11.53 14.53
C ALA A 240 -21.24 -11.62 16.06
N LYS A 241 -20.06 -11.99 16.57
CA LYS A 241 -19.79 -12.04 18.01
C LYS A 241 -19.89 -10.66 18.65
N LEU A 242 -19.23 -9.64 18.11
CA LEU A 242 -19.24 -8.27 18.66
C LEU A 242 -20.63 -7.60 18.60
N LEU A 243 -21.52 -8.06 17.72
CA LEU A 243 -22.92 -7.60 17.68
C LEU A 243 -23.80 -8.30 18.73
N SER A 244 -23.48 -9.53 19.13
CA SER A 244 -24.31 -10.35 20.02
C SER A 244 -23.91 -10.25 21.49
N GLU A 245 -22.68 -9.87 21.80
CA GLU A 245 -22.16 -9.79 23.16
C GLU A 245 -22.22 -8.35 23.69
N PRO A 246 -22.50 -8.15 24.98
CA PRO A 246 -22.37 -6.86 25.60
C PRO A 246 -20.91 -6.42 25.58
N GLY A 247 -20.68 -5.17 25.17
CA GLY A 247 -19.33 -4.61 25.13
C GLY A 247 -18.72 -4.38 26.52
N ASP A 248 -17.41 -4.44 26.61
CA ASP A 248 -16.63 -4.06 27.78
C ASP A 248 -15.77 -2.78 27.53
N SER A 249 -14.87 -2.45 28.45
CA SER A 249 -13.99 -1.28 28.33
C SER A 249 -13.01 -1.35 27.14
N LEU A 250 -12.77 -2.52 26.55
CA LEU A 250 -11.86 -2.73 25.43
C LEU A 250 -12.59 -2.93 24.08
N SER A 251 -13.93 -2.98 24.10
CA SER A 251 -14.72 -3.26 22.91
C SER A 251 -14.41 -2.36 21.71
N ALA A 252 -14.04 -1.08 21.95
CA ALA A 252 -13.62 -0.20 20.86
C ALA A 252 -12.37 -0.72 20.14
N MET A 253 -11.43 -1.37 20.86
CA MET A 253 -10.23 -1.95 20.25
C MET A 253 -10.54 -3.24 19.50
N ASP A 254 -11.52 -4.03 19.96
CA ASP A 254 -12.01 -5.21 19.22
C ASP A 254 -12.61 -4.80 17.86
N TRP A 255 -13.39 -3.72 17.83
CA TRP A 255 -13.90 -3.16 16.59
C TRP A 255 -12.78 -2.66 15.67
N VAL A 256 -11.75 -1.98 16.20
CA VAL A 256 -10.57 -1.55 15.42
C VAL A 256 -9.88 -2.78 14.82
N GLY A 257 -9.64 -3.81 15.62
CA GLY A 257 -9.05 -5.08 15.15
C GLY A 257 -9.90 -5.73 14.06
N LEU A 258 -11.23 -5.80 14.25
CA LEU A 258 -12.17 -6.34 13.27
C LEU A 258 -12.09 -5.63 11.92
N TYR A 259 -12.10 -4.31 11.89
CA TYR A 259 -12.03 -3.55 10.64
C TYR A 259 -10.72 -3.80 9.90
N ALA A 260 -9.59 -3.86 10.63
CA ALA A 260 -8.30 -4.17 10.04
C ALA A 260 -8.26 -5.60 9.47
N LEU A 261 -8.82 -6.59 10.20
CA LEU A 261 -8.96 -7.97 9.72
C LEU A 261 -9.78 -8.02 8.42
N ALA A 262 -10.95 -7.36 8.39
CA ALA A 262 -11.84 -7.34 7.23
C ALA A 262 -11.13 -6.84 5.97
N VAL A 263 -10.43 -5.71 6.05
CA VAL A 263 -9.67 -5.16 4.93
C VAL A 263 -8.54 -6.10 4.50
N ASN A 264 -7.81 -6.70 5.45
CA ASN A 264 -6.68 -7.55 5.09
C ASN A 264 -7.11 -8.91 4.51
N GLU A 265 -8.23 -9.45 4.93
CA GLU A 265 -8.80 -10.65 4.32
C GLU A 265 -9.28 -10.39 2.90
N GLU A 266 -9.87 -9.22 2.61
CA GLU A 266 -10.17 -8.79 1.24
C GLU A 266 -8.90 -8.57 0.42
N ASN A 267 -7.91 -7.88 0.99
CA ASN A 267 -6.61 -7.70 0.34
C ASN A 267 -5.97 -9.04 -0.03
N ALA A 268 -5.91 -9.99 0.91
CA ALA A 268 -5.34 -11.31 0.69
C ALA A 268 -6.05 -12.11 -0.40
N SER A 269 -7.32 -11.84 -0.64
CA SER A 269 -8.15 -12.50 -1.66
C SER A 269 -8.08 -11.83 -3.04
N GLY A 270 -7.34 -10.74 -3.18
CA GLY A 270 -7.27 -9.98 -4.43
C GLY A 270 -8.45 -9.02 -4.64
N GLY A 271 -9.19 -8.71 -3.58
CA GLY A 271 -10.32 -7.77 -3.61
C GLY A 271 -9.88 -6.32 -3.82
N ARG A 272 -10.88 -5.44 -4.00
CA ARG A 272 -10.70 -3.99 -4.10
C ARG A 272 -10.26 -3.41 -2.77
N VAL A 273 -9.12 -2.71 -2.75
CA VAL A 273 -8.57 -2.05 -1.56
C VAL A 273 -8.04 -0.67 -1.90
N VAL A 274 -7.84 0.15 -0.88
CA VAL A 274 -7.01 1.36 -0.99
C VAL A 274 -5.62 1.04 -0.50
N THR A 275 -4.61 1.27 -1.33
CA THR A 275 -3.20 1.27 -0.91
C THR A 275 -3.00 2.42 0.08
N ALA A 276 -2.52 2.15 1.32
CA ALA A 276 -2.49 3.15 2.41
C ALA A 276 -1.37 2.88 3.45
N PRO A 277 -0.11 3.25 3.23
CA PRO A 277 0.53 3.62 1.96
C PRO A 277 0.93 2.41 1.13
N THR A 278 0.75 1.19 1.64
CA THR A 278 0.97 -0.08 0.93
C THR A 278 -0.22 -1.02 1.12
N ASN A 279 -0.35 -2.04 0.26
CA ASN A 279 -1.39 -3.06 0.44
C ASN A 279 -1.11 -3.96 1.67
N GLY A 280 0.15 -4.22 1.98
CA GLY A 280 0.53 -4.99 3.16
C GLY A 280 0.07 -4.36 4.48
N ALA A 281 -0.18 -3.05 4.48
CA ALA A 281 -0.64 -2.28 5.62
C ALA A 281 -2.02 -1.62 5.40
N ALA A 282 -2.77 -2.02 4.37
CA ALA A 282 -4.01 -1.38 3.93
C ALA A 282 -5.14 -1.38 4.96
N GLY A 283 -5.07 -2.24 5.99
CA GLY A 283 -6.10 -2.35 7.02
C GLY A 283 -6.01 -1.28 8.11
N ILE A 284 -4.86 -0.65 8.32
CA ILE A 284 -4.61 0.22 9.48
C ILE A 284 -5.41 1.51 9.39
N ILE A 285 -5.22 2.29 8.34
CA ILE A 285 -5.88 3.59 8.16
C ILE A 285 -7.41 3.47 8.10
N PRO A 286 -7.99 2.54 7.31
CA PRO A 286 -9.44 2.32 7.33
C PRO A 286 -9.99 1.94 8.72
N ALA A 287 -9.28 1.10 9.46
CA ALA A 287 -9.71 0.69 10.79
C ALA A 287 -9.76 1.87 11.78
N VAL A 288 -8.74 2.75 11.75
CA VAL A 288 -8.70 3.95 12.59
C VAL A 288 -9.74 4.99 12.15
N LEU A 289 -10.01 5.13 10.84
CA LEU A 289 -11.11 5.97 10.35
C LEU A 289 -12.48 5.45 10.77
N HIS A 290 -12.69 4.12 10.75
CA HIS A 290 -13.92 3.53 11.29
C HIS A 290 -14.05 3.74 12.81
N TYR A 291 -12.92 3.67 13.56
CA TYR A 291 -12.91 4.05 14.97
C TYR A 291 -13.35 5.51 15.14
N TYR A 292 -12.77 6.44 14.37
CA TYR A 292 -13.17 7.85 14.38
C TYR A 292 -14.67 8.01 14.10
N ARG A 293 -15.18 7.41 13.03
CA ARG A 293 -16.59 7.54 12.62
C ARG A 293 -17.58 6.92 13.60
N ARG A 294 -17.18 5.88 14.32
CA ARG A 294 -18.09 5.13 15.21
C ARG A 294 -18.05 5.59 16.66
N PHE A 295 -16.89 5.95 17.17
CA PHE A 295 -16.67 6.16 18.60
C PHE A 295 -16.33 7.60 18.97
N VAL A 296 -16.09 8.48 18.02
CA VAL A 296 -15.80 9.89 18.30
C VAL A 296 -17.06 10.71 18.05
N GLU A 297 -17.49 11.42 19.09
CA GLU A 297 -18.63 12.33 19.00
C GLU A 297 -18.32 13.49 18.03
N GLY A 298 -19.29 13.86 17.18
CA GLY A 298 -19.11 14.91 16.18
C GLY A 298 -18.27 14.51 14.96
N ALA A 299 -17.92 13.22 14.81
CA ALA A 299 -17.23 12.74 13.62
C ALA A 299 -18.01 13.04 12.33
N SER A 300 -17.32 13.57 11.31
CA SER A 300 -17.92 14.09 10.09
C SER A 300 -17.08 13.76 8.85
N ASP A 301 -17.64 13.95 7.66
CA ASP A 301 -16.93 13.81 6.38
C ASP A 301 -15.79 14.83 6.26
N ALA A 302 -15.99 16.07 6.73
CA ALA A 302 -14.91 17.05 6.81
C ALA A 302 -13.76 16.57 7.72
N GLY A 303 -14.06 15.85 8.81
CA GLY A 303 -13.06 15.22 9.65
C GLY A 303 -12.33 14.08 8.92
N VAL A 304 -13.02 13.27 8.11
CA VAL A 304 -12.38 12.24 7.28
C VAL A 304 -11.41 12.87 6.29
N VAL A 305 -11.79 13.97 5.62
CA VAL A 305 -10.92 14.71 4.69
C VAL A 305 -9.67 15.22 5.43
N ARG A 306 -9.83 15.87 6.59
CA ARG A 306 -8.69 16.33 7.39
C ARG A 306 -7.79 15.18 7.83
N PHE A 307 -8.36 14.09 8.31
CA PHE A 307 -7.61 12.90 8.67
C PHE A 307 -6.73 12.40 7.53
N LEU A 308 -7.31 12.23 6.33
CA LEU A 308 -6.58 11.72 5.16
C LEU A 308 -5.50 12.70 4.66
N LEU A 309 -5.76 14.00 4.72
CA LEU A 309 -4.76 15.02 4.38
C LEU A 309 -3.57 14.98 5.35
N THR A 310 -3.83 14.93 6.65
CA THR A 310 -2.77 14.82 7.67
C THR A 310 -1.99 13.51 7.53
N ALA A 311 -2.68 12.39 7.38
CA ALA A 311 -2.06 11.10 7.12
C ALA A 311 -1.21 11.15 5.85
N GLY A 312 -1.70 11.80 4.79
CA GLY A 312 -0.96 12.03 3.55
C GLY A 312 0.32 12.84 3.76
N ALA A 313 0.27 13.93 4.53
CA ALA A 313 1.46 14.74 4.83
C ALA A 313 2.55 13.93 5.52
N ILE A 314 2.18 13.11 6.53
CA ILE A 314 3.13 12.18 7.17
C ILE A 314 3.64 11.13 6.18
N GLY A 315 2.77 10.62 5.31
CA GLY A 315 3.15 9.68 4.25
C GLY A 315 4.15 10.25 3.25
N VAL A 316 4.06 11.55 2.90
CA VAL A 316 5.04 12.25 2.06
C VAL A 316 6.41 12.22 2.73
N ILE A 317 6.51 12.57 4.02
CA ILE A 317 7.77 12.57 4.77
C ILE A 317 8.37 11.15 4.81
N LEU A 318 7.57 10.15 5.18
CA LEU A 318 7.98 8.74 5.25
C LEU A 318 8.48 8.21 3.89
N LYS A 319 7.80 8.54 2.80
CA LYS A 319 8.19 8.16 1.44
C LYS A 319 9.48 8.85 1.00
N THR A 320 9.66 10.13 1.35
CA THR A 320 10.76 10.97 0.87
C THR A 320 12.05 10.73 1.65
N THR A 321 12.00 10.64 2.97
CA THR A 321 13.19 10.57 3.84
C THR A 321 13.45 9.18 4.44
N GLY A 322 12.43 8.33 4.41
CA GLY A 322 12.49 6.92 4.82
C GLY A 322 12.37 5.97 3.64
N SER A 323 11.54 4.95 3.82
CA SER A 323 11.02 4.09 2.76
C SER A 323 9.70 3.47 3.22
N ILE A 324 8.75 3.33 2.30
CA ILE A 324 7.49 2.61 2.51
C ILE A 324 7.52 1.20 1.88
N SER A 325 8.71 0.70 1.50
CA SER A 325 8.88 -0.59 0.83
C SER A 325 9.32 -1.68 1.80
N GLY A 326 8.53 -2.76 1.94
CA GLY A 326 8.91 -3.92 2.73
C GLY A 326 10.17 -4.62 2.20
N ALA A 327 10.42 -4.54 0.89
CA ALA A 327 11.63 -5.09 0.26
C ALA A 327 12.89 -4.27 0.58
N GLU A 328 12.76 -3.00 0.95
CA GLU A 328 13.89 -2.13 1.33
C GLU A 328 14.14 -2.14 2.83
N VAL A 329 13.11 -1.94 3.64
CA VAL A 329 13.25 -1.70 5.08
C VAL A 329 12.43 -2.65 5.97
N GLY A 330 11.76 -3.66 5.41
CA GLY A 330 10.88 -4.55 6.17
C GLY A 330 9.52 -3.94 6.47
N CYS A 331 8.72 -4.61 7.31
CA CYS A 331 7.38 -4.13 7.68
C CYS A 331 7.38 -2.87 8.56
N GLN A 332 8.51 -2.45 9.14
CA GLN A 332 8.61 -1.14 9.77
C GLN A 332 8.26 0.00 8.78
N GLY A 333 8.61 -0.15 7.50
CA GLY A 333 8.26 0.79 6.43
C GLY A 333 6.82 0.68 5.95
N GLU A 334 6.14 -0.44 6.13
CA GLU A 334 4.75 -0.62 5.72
C GLU A 334 3.79 -0.38 6.90
N VAL A 335 3.79 -1.30 7.88
CA VAL A 335 2.92 -1.26 9.07
C VAL A 335 3.27 -0.07 9.96
N GLY A 336 4.57 0.22 10.17
CA GLY A 336 5.01 1.38 10.94
C GLY A 336 4.60 2.69 10.30
N SER A 337 4.77 2.82 8.97
CA SER A 337 4.33 4.02 8.25
C SER A 337 2.80 4.20 8.30
N ALA A 338 2.02 3.16 8.05
CA ALA A 338 0.56 3.24 8.12
C ALA A 338 0.07 3.57 9.54
N CYS A 339 0.73 3.01 10.59
CA CYS A 339 0.44 3.34 11.98
C CYS A 339 0.72 4.82 12.29
N ALA A 340 1.88 5.34 11.87
CA ALA A 340 2.24 6.74 12.04
C ALA A 340 1.25 7.69 11.33
N MET A 341 0.91 7.39 10.09
CA MET A 341 -0.07 8.14 9.29
C MET A 341 -1.45 8.16 9.96
N ALA A 342 -1.91 7.00 10.44
CA ALA A 342 -3.21 6.86 11.10
C ALA A 342 -3.23 7.55 12.48
N ALA A 343 -2.14 7.46 13.25
CA ALA A 343 -2.01 8.11 14.54
C ALA A 343 -2.05 9.65 14.40
N ALA A 344 -1.31 10.20 13.45
CA ALA A 344 -1.32 11.62 13.13
C ALA A 344 -2.70 12.10 12.68
N GLY A 345 -3.33 11.40 11.72
CA GLY A 345 -4.66 11.74 11.24
C GLY A 345 -5.70 11.75 12.37
N LEU A 346 -5.65 10.75 13.25
CA LEU A 346 -6.55 10.67 14.41
C LEU A 346 -6.26 11.79 15.42
N ALA A 347 -4.99 12.06 15.73
CA ALA A 347 -4.62 13.12 16.66
C ALA A 347 -5.13 14.49 16.22
N GLU A 348 -5.01 14.82 14.93
CA GLU A 348 -5.51 16.10 14.40
C GLU A 348 -7.03 16.22 14.47
N VAL A 349 -7.78 15.18 14.08
CA VAL A 349 -9.25 15.25 14.11
C VAL A 349 -9.83 15.21 15.53
N LEU A 350 -9.02 14.82 16.51
CA LEU A 350 -9.33 14.93 17.95
C LEU A 350 -8.90 16.28 18.56
N GLY A 351 -8.39 17.22 17.75
CA GLY A 351 -8.05 18.58 18.18
C GLY A 351 -6.61 18.78 18.62
N GLY A 352 -5.71 17.86 18.31
CA GLY A 352 -4.28 17.99 18.61
C GLY A 352 -3.60 19.15 17.90
N SER A 353 -2.63 19.78 18.58
CA SER A 353 -1.73 20.74 17.94
C SER A 353 -0.82 20.07 16.90
N PRO A 354 -0.23 20.81 15.96
CA PRO A 354 0.72 20.23 15.01
C PRO A 354 1.85 19.45 15.69
N GLU A 355 2.35 19.89 16.85
CA GLU A 355 3.39 19.21 17.62
C GLU A 355 2.88 17.89 18.24
N GLN A 356 1.64 17.86 18.74
CA GLN A 356 1.02 16.63 19.23
C GLN A 356 0.75 15.63 18.09
N VAL A 357 0.39 16.13 16.90
CA VAL A 357 0.17 15.32 15.70
C VAL A 357 1.48 14.69 15.23
N GLU A 358 2.57 15.45 15.21
CA GLU A 358 3.91 14.96 14.84
C GLU A 358 4.40 13.93 15.88
N ASN A 359 4.19 14.17 17.17
CA ASN A 359 4.53 13.22 18.22
C ASN A 359 3.72 11.91 18.10
N ALA A 360 2.44 11.97 17.75
CA ALA A 360 1.64 10.78 17.49
C ALA A 360 2.22 9.94 16.32
N ALA A 361 2.67 10.61 15.26
CA ALA A 361 3.34 9.95 14.13
C ALA A 361 4.68 9.33 14.55
N GLU A 362 5.48 10.05 15.31
CA GLU A 362 6.77 9.59 15.84
C GLU A 362 6.58 8.30 16.65
N ILE A 363 5.67 8.28 17.65
CA ILE A 363 5.33 7.09 18.44
C ILE A 363 4.92 5.92 17.53
N GLY A 364 4.15 6.20 16.48
CA GLY A 364 3.75 5.20 15.48
C GLY A 364 4.93 4.56 14.77
N VAL A 365 5.96 5.33 14.40
CA VAL A 365 7.19 4.81 13.78
C VAL A 365 8.02 4.03 14.79
N GLU A 366 8.33 4.63 15.96
CA GLU A 366 9.27 4.06 16.92
C GLU A 366 8.86 2.67 17.39
N HIS A 367 7.55 2.45 17.64
CA HIS A 367 7.01 1.16 18.10
C HIS A 367 7.01 0.04 17.05
N HIS A 368 7.47 0.34 15.83
CA HIS A 368 7.62 -0.62 14.74
C HIS A 368 9.07 -0.79 14.27
N LEU A 369 10.02 -0.08 14.88
CA LEU A 369 11.45 -0.21 14.54
C LEU A 369 11.91 -1.66 14.66
N GLY A 370 12.65 -2.14 13.65
CA GLY A 370 13.14 -3.51 13.58
C GLY A 370 12.13 -4.55 13.07
N LEU A 371 10.89 -4.18 12.74
CA LEU A 371 9.88 -5.11 12.26
C LEU A 371 10.23 -5.66 10.87
N THR A 372 10.49 -6.96 10.81
CA THR A 372 10.83 -7.68 9.57
C THR A 372 9.65 -7.85 8.63
N CYS A 373 9.90 -8.08 7.33
CA CYS A 373 8.89 -8.51 6.36
C CYS A 373 9.16 -9.96 5.97
N ASP A 374 8.49 -10.88 6.64
CA ASP A 374 8.73 -12.32 6.62
C ASP A 374 7.41 -13.12 6.43
N PRO A 375 6.67 -12.89 5.33
CA PRO A 375 5.37 -13.51 5.09
C PRO A 375 5.53 -15.03 4.91
N VAL A 376 4.74 -15.79 5.66
CA VAL A 376 4.71 -17.26 5.59
C VAL A 376 4.20 -17.70 4.22
N GLY A 377 4.91 -18.62 3.58
CA GLY A 377 4.61 -19.08 2.22
C GLY A 377 4.70 -17.97 1.16
N GLY A 378 5.25 -16.79 1.49
CA GLY A 378 5.27 -15.63 0.62
C GLY A 378 3.88 -15.01 0.39
N LEU A 379 2.91 -15.28 1.29
CA LEU A 379 1.54 -14.80 1.17
C LEU A 379 1.28 -13.61 2.11
N VAL A 380 0.57 -12.58 1.65
CA VAL A 380 0.17 -11.42 2.46
C VAL A 380 -1.00 -11.83 3.38
N GLN A 381 -0.75 -12.80 4.25
CA GLN A 381 -1.73 -13.38 5.18
C GLN A 381 -1.17 -13.41 6.61
N ILE A 382 -0.23 -14.31 6.88
CA ILE A 382 0.41 -14.44 8.19
C ILE A 382 1.88 -14.00 8.05
N PRO A 383 2.32 -13.03 8.86
CA PRO A 383 1.63 -12.35 9.97
C PRO A 383 0.92 -11.03 9.60
N CYS A 384 0.78 -10.71 8.33
CA CYS A 384 0.33 -9.38 7.86
C CYS A 384 -1.03 -8.99 8.43
N ILE A 385 -1.99 -9.93 8.47
CA ILE A 385 -3.35 -9.68 8.95
C ILE A 385 -3.34 -9.24 10.43
N GLU A 386 -2.63 -9.99 11.29
CA GLU A 386 -2.49 -9.67 12.71
C GLU A 386 -1.71 -8.38 12.94
N ARG A 387 -0.63 -8.15 12.17
CA ARG A 387 0.18 -6.92 12.28
C ARG A 387 -0.65 -5.67 11.97
N ASN A 388 -1.60 -5.74 11.05
CA ASN A 388 -2.50 -4.62 10.77
C ASN A 388 -3.47 -4.38 11.92
N ALA A 389 -4.08 -5.42 12.48
CA ALA A 389 -5.00 -5.28 13.62
C ALA A 389 -4.30 -4.63 14.83
N ILE A 390 -3.11 -5.11 15.18
CA ILE A 390 -2.30 -4.55 16.27
C ILE A 390 -1.77 -3.16 15.91
N GLY A 391 -1.34 -2.93 14.66
CA GLY A 391 -0.88 -1.62 14.19
C GLY A 391 -1.97 -0.55 14.26
N ALA A 392 -3.22 -0.90 13.93
CA ALA A 392 -4.37 0.00 14.06
C ALA A 392 -4.66 0.35 15.53
N SER A 393 -4.60 -0.62 16.43
CA SER A 393 -4.77 -0.40 17.87
C SER A 393 -3.65 0.48 18.44
N LYS A 394 -2.39 0.25 18.02
CA LYS A 394 -1.25 1.12 18.37
C LYS A 394 -1.44 2.54 17.87
N ALA A 395 -1.98 2.75 16.67
CA ALA A 395 -2.23 4.09 16.12
C ALA A 395 -3.23 4.87 17.00
N VAL A 396 -4.32 4.23 17.44
CA VAL A 396 -5.27 4.86 18.38
C VAL A 396 -4.60 5.19 19.69
N GLN A 397 -3.78 4.30 20.23
CA GLN A 397 -3.07 4.53 21.50
C GLN A 397 -2.01 5.63 21.36
N ALA A 398 -1.25 5.67 20.25
CA ALA A 398 -0.24 6.69 19.98
C ALA A 398 -0.88 8.09 19.91
N ALA A 399 -1.99 8.24 19.17
CA ALA A 399 -2.74 9.48 19.12
C ALA A 399 -3.19 9.93 20.52
N ARG A 400 -3.75 9.03 21.31
CA ARG A 400 -4.20 9.35 22.68
C ARG A 400 -3.04 9.75 23.61
N MET A 401 -1.90 9.05 23.53
CA MET A 401 -0.71 9.39 24.32
C MET A 401 -0.19 10.79 23.99
N ALA A 402 -0.06 11.12 22.71
CA ALA A 402 0.40 12.42 22.25
C ALA A 402 -0.54 13.55 22.68
N LEU A 403 -1.86 13.33 22.63
CA LEU A 403 -2.88 14.31 23.04
C LEU A 403 -2.91 14.57 24.55
N HIS A 404 -2.42 13.65 25.38
CA HIS A 404 -2.29 13.89 26.83
C HIS A 404 -1.03 14.71 27.19
N GLY A 405 -0.07 14.82 26.27
CA GLY A 405 1.10 15.67 26.39
C GLY A 405 0.85 17.11 25.92
N ASP A 406 1.86 17.94 26.03
CA ASP A 406 1.86 19.33 25.53
C ASP A 406 2.48 19.48 24.12
N GLY A 407 2.82 18.36 23.47
CA GLY A 407 3.51 18.30 22.19
C GLY A 407 5.04 18.33 22.29
N SER A 408 5.61 18.57 23.48
CA SER A 408 7.06 18.49 23.66
C SER A 408 7.52 17.03 23.79
N HIS A 409 8.56 16.65 23.01
CA HIS A 409 9.13 15.30 23.04
C HIS A 409 10.60 15.31 22.58
N VAL A 410 11.36 14.30 23.00
CA VAL A 410 12.83 14.25 22.81
C VAL A 410 13.19 13.68 21.42
N VAL A 411 12.49 12.64 20.98
CA VAL A 411 12.69 11.99 19.68
C VAL A 411 11.70 12.59 18.69
N THR A 412 12.19 13.27 17.66
CA THR A 412 11.33 13.81 16.60
C THR A 412 10.99 12.74 15.56
N LEU A 413 9.91 12.91 14.82
CA LEU A 413 9.54 12.06 13.69
C LEU A 413 10.71 11.86 12.71
N ASP A 414 11.48 12.92 12.43
CA ASP A 414 12.62 12.85 11.53
C ASP A 414 13.73 11.91 12.05
N LYS A 415 13.97 11.90 13.36
CA LYS A 415 14.93 10.98 14.00
C LYS A 415 14.44 9.54 13.97
N ALA A 416 13.15 9.32 14.25
CA ALA A 416 12.54 7.99 14.19
C ALA A 416 12.59 7.43 12.74
N ILE A 417 12.30 8.24 11.73
CA ILE A 417 12.40 7.85 10.31
C ILE A 417 13.84 7.56 9.91
N LYS A 418 14.80 8.40 10.33
CA LYS A 418 16.22 8.14 10.10
C LYS A 418 16.63 6.80 10.68
N THR A 419 16.24 6.51 11.92
CA THR A 419 16.50 5.22 12.60
C THR A 419 15.86 4.06 11.84
N MET A 420 14.62 4.21 11.36
CA MET A 420 13.95 3.20 10.54
C MET A 420 14.75 2.90 9.27
N ARG A 421 15.28 3.92 8.58
CA ARG A 421 16.08 3.75 7.37
C ARG A 421 17.41 3.03 7.66
N GLU A 422 18.10 3.42 8.72
CA GLU A 422 19.38 2.81 9.15
C GLU A 422 19.17 1.35 9.58
N THR A 423 18.20 1.08 10.45
CA THR A 423 17.80 -0.28 10.84
C THR A 423 17.41 -1.14 9.62
N GLY A 424 16.70 -0.52 8.66
CA GLY A 424 16.37 -1.16 7.39
C GLY A 424 17.62 -1.50 6.57
N ALA A 425 18.62 -0.62 6.51
CA ALA A 425 19.89 -0.90 5.83
C ALA A 425 20.66 -2.05 6.47
N ASP A 426 20.70 -2.12 7.81
CA ASP A 426 21.35 -3.18 8.57
C ASP A 426 20.60 -4.51 8.53
N MET A 427 19.31 -4.49 8.23
CA MET A 427 18.47 -5.69 8.14
C MET A 427 18.94 -6.58 6.99
N LYS A 428 19.22 -7.85 7.27
CA LYS A 428 19.62 -8.83 6.24
C LYS A 428 18.49 -9.04 5.23
N VAL A 429 18.84 -9.18 3.95
CA VAL A 429 17.92 -9.37 2.82
C VAL A 429 16.87 -10.46 3.07
N LYS A 430 17.22 -11.55 3.77
CA LYS A 430 16.28 -12.64 4.09
C LYS A 430 15.08 -12.21 4.93
N TYR A 431 15.12 -11.05 5.57
CA TYR A 431 14.05 -10.45 6.37
C TYR A 431 13.26 -9.35 5.64
N LYS A 432 13.52 -9.16 4.34
CA LYS A 432 12.98 -8.10 3.51
C LYS A 432 12.12 -8.68 2.37
N GLU A 433 10.92 -9.14 2.69
CA GLU A 433 9.92 -9.61 1.73
C GLU A 433 10.42 -10.76 0.81
N THR A 434 11.21 -11.71 1.37
CA THR A 434 11.78 -12.80 0.59
C THR A 434 11.25 -14.19 0.98
N ALA A 435 10.50 -14.31 2.06
CA ALA A 435 10.07 -15.57 2.67
C ALA A 435 11.24 -16.57 2.96
N ARG A 436 12.45 -16.04 3.18
CA ARG A 436 13.68 -16.86 3.41
C ARG A 436 14.22 -16.73 4.83
N GLY A 437 13.49 -16.08 5.72
CA GLY A 437 13.90 -15.84 7.12
C GLY A 437 12.71 -15.52 8.00
N GLY A 438 12.97 -15.34 9.30
CA GLY A 438 11.95 -14.98 10.26
C GLY A 438 10.85 -16.02 10.39
N LEU A 439 9.60 -15.60 10.51
CA LEU A 439 8.44 -16.49 10.64
C LEU A 439 8.29 -17.43 9.44
N ALA A 440 8.62 -16.95 8.23
CA ALA A 440 8.45 -17.73 7.01
C ALA A 440 9.18 -19.08 7.00
N VAL A 441 10.30 -19.20 7.72
CA VAL A 441 11.11 -20.44 7.78
C VAL A 441 10.97 -21.19 9.10
N ASN A 442 10.24 -20.64 10.08
CA ASN A 442 10.04 -21.22 11.40
C ASN A 442 8.63 -21.81 11.58
N VAL A 443 7.78 -21.67 10.60
CA VAL A 443 6.49 -22.37 10.52
C VAL A 443 6.73 -23.68 9.81
N ILE A 444 6.48 -24.80 10.52
CA ILE A 444 6.59 -26.14 9.93
C ILE A 444 5.35 -26.33 9.07
N GLU A 445 5.54 -26.46 7.76
CA GLU A 445 4.50 -26.96 6.87
C GLU A 445 4.32 -28.47 7.15
N CYS A 446 3.22 -28.82 7.79
CA CYS A 446 2.79 -30.21 7.96
C CYS A 446 2.00 -30.69 6.76
#